data_529f91114fadfc6e1b2bf3cb47374a94
#
_entry.id   529f91114fadfc6e1b2bf3cb47374a94
#
_cell.length_a   1.000
_cell.length_b   1.000
_cell.length_c   1.000
_cell.angle_alpha   90.00
_cell.angle_beta   90.00
_cell.angle_gamma   90.00
#
_symmetry.space_group_name_H-M   'P 1'
#
loop_
_entity.id
_entity.type
_entity.pdbx_description
1 polymer ?
#
loop_
_entity_poly.entity_id
_entity_poly.type
_entity_poly.pdbx_seq_one_letter_code
_entity_poly.pdbx_strand_id
1 'polypeptide(L)'
;QYDLCVGNSASGLDLPSVNTDIKVTSYKQPQSSCPFKDSKQKIYGLGYNLIVFVYQKHDDSKKRKGMLEFVSCTIIRANRTGDYQTTTGLRNIINNNGNADDIFAFLSDHKIPADDVTLMNMAVNILNNPPEIGYLTISNALQWRLQYGRIVNLNEDVDGIKTIVKLSTDE
;
A
#
# COMPACT_ATOMS: atom_id res chain seq x y z
N GLN A 1 -13.42 -12.81 18.55
CA GLN A 1 -13.99 -11.52 18.97
C GLN A 1 -14.29 -10.75 17.69
N TYR A 2 -15.55 -10.43 17.44
CA TYR A 2 -15.96 -9.71 16.23
C TYR A 2 -15.94 -8.22 16.51
N ASP A 3 -15.50 -7.43 15.52
CA ASP A 3 -15.62 -5.98 15.57
C ASP A 3 -17.11 -5.62 15.37
N LEU A 4 -17.73 -5.05 16.39
CA LEU A 4 -19.12 -4.62 16.36
C LEU A 4 -19.29 -3.20 15.78
N CYS A 5 -18.18 -2.49 15.57
CA CYS A 5 -18.18 -1.18 14.92
C CYS A 5 -18.07 -1.36 13.41
N VAL A 6 -19.22 -1.35 12.74
CA VAL A 6 -19.24 -1.33 11.27
C VAL A 6 -18.92 0.09 10.80
N GLY A 7 -17.79 0.25 10.09
CA GLY A 7 -17.48 1.48 9.41
C GLY A 7 -18.52 1.78 8.33
N ASN A 8 -18.85 3.05 8.14
CA ASN A 8 -19.61 3.47 6.98
C ASN A 8 -18.64 4.06 5.93
N SER A 9 -19.06 4.12 4.69
CA SER A 9 -18.26 4.67 3.59
C SER A 9 -17.83 6.13 3.80
N ALA A 10 -18.48 6.86 4.71
CA ALA A 10 -18.14 8.23 5.07
C ALA A 10 -17.01 8.32 6.10
N SER A 11 -16.81 7.30 6.96
CA SER A 11 -15.71 7.25 7.94
C SER A 11 -14.42 6.66 7.37
N GLY A 12 -14.46 6.04 6.21
CA GLY A 12 -13.29 5.66 5.42
C GLY A 12 -12.56 4.38 5.83
N LEU A 13 -12.94 3.71 6.92
CA LEU A 13 -12.36 2.42 7.34
C LEU A 13 -13.46 1.39 7.58
N ASP A 14 -13.22 0.15 7.12
CA ASP A 14 -14.16 -0.96 7.31
C ASP A 14 -14.16 -1.48 8.74
N LEU A 15 -13.01 -1.47 9.40
CA LEU A 15 -12.79 -1.93 10.78
C LEU A 15 -12.14 -0.82 11.63
N PRO A 16 -12.89 0.21 12.04
CA PRO A 16 -12.32 1.39 12.72
C PRO A 16 -11.66 1.06 14.06
N SER A 17 -12.18 0.09 14.81
CA SER A 17 -11.67 -0.28 16.15
C SER A 17 -10.25 -0.86 16.11
N VAL A 18 -9.82 -1.38 14.97
CA VAL A 18 -8.47 -1.93 14.73
C VAL A 18 -7.72 -1.14 13.66
N ASN A 19 -8.19 0.04 13.31
CA ASN A 19 -7.59 0.93 12.31
C ASN A 19 -7.26 0.22 11.00
N THR A 20 -8.22 -0.51 10.45
CA THR A 20 -7.99 -1.40 9.30
C THR A 20 -9.06 -1.20 8.22
N ASP A 21 -8.61 -1.20 6.97
CA ASP A 21 -9.45 -1.17 5.78
C ASP A 21 -9.32 -2.49 5.00
N ILE A 22 -10.42 -2.93 4.37
CA ILE A 22 -10.48 -4.19 3.62
C ILE A 22 -10.49 -3.89 2.13
N LYS A 23 -9.62 -4.55 1.39
CA LYS A 23 -9.56 -4.45 -0.07
C LYS A 23 -9.76 -5.83 -0.70
N VAL A 24 -10.64 -5.89 -1.68
CA VAL A 24 -10.88 -7.10 -2.48
C VAL A 24 -10.50 -6.80 -3.92
N THR A 25 -9.64 -7.62 -4.51
CA THR A 25 -9.08 -7.36 -5.84
C THR A 25 -8.86 -8.63 -6.65
N SER A 26 -8.82 -8.49 -7.97
CA SER A 26 -8.54 -9.61 -8.88
C SER A 26 -7.05 -9.96 -8.90
N TYR A 27 -6.73 -11.24 -8.98
CA TYR A 27 -5.37 -11.73 -9.19
C TYR A 27 -4.73 -11.21 -10.48
N LYS A 28 -5.50 -11.11 -11.57
CA LYS A 28 -5.01 -10.64 -12.88
C LYS A 28 -4.54 -9.18 -12.83
N GLN A 29 -5.16 -8.35 -12.01
CA GLN A 29 -4.82 -6.95 -11.84
C GLN A 29 -5.06 -6.54 -10.38
N PRO A 30 -4.12 -6.89 -9.48
CA PRO A 30 -4.29 -6.68 -8.04
C PRO A 30 -4.07 -5.22 -7.68
N GLN A 31 -5.14 -4.42 -7.74
CA GLN A 31 -5.14 -2.99 -7.46
C GLN A 31 -6.47 -2.49 -6.89
N SER A 32 -6.41 -1.38 -6.16
CA SER A 32 -7.58 -0.63 -5.72
C SER A 32 -7.31 0.86 -5.76
N SER A 33 -8.33 1.69 -5.61
CA SER A 33 -8.18 3.14 -5.45
C SER A 33 -8.24 3.53 -3.97
N CYS A 34 -7.55 4.62 -3.65
CA CYS A 34 -7.55 5.23 -2.33
C CYS A 34 -7.68 6.74 -2.51
N PRO A 35 -8.52 7.44 -1.71
CA PRO A 35 -8.55 8.90 -1.73
C PRO A 35 -7.18 9.47 -1.35
N PHE A 36 -6.70 10.44 -2.13
CA PHE A 36 -5.54 11.22 -1.75
C PHE A 36 -5.90 12.12 -0.55
N LYS A 37 -5.15 12.00 0.52
CA LYS A 37 -5.27 12.87 1.70
C LYS A 37 -4.04 13.75 1.90
N ASP A 38 -2.84 13.15 1.79
CA ASP A 38 -1.57 13.80 2.06
C ASP A 38 -0.45 13.09 1.28
N SER A 39 0.47 13.87 0.70
CA SER A 39 1.66 13.37 0.02
C SER A 39 2.54 12.50 0.92
N LYS A 40 2.54 12.73 2.24
CA LYS A 40 3.24 11.92 3.24
C LYS A 40 2.80 10.46 3.26
N GLN A 41 1.56 10.15 2.84
CA GLN A 41 1.07 8.78 2.78
C GLN A 41 1.90 7.89 1.85
N LYS A 42 2.49 8.46 0.80
CA LYS A 42 3.36 7.73 -0.11
C LYS A 42 4.68 7.32 0.56
N ILE A 43 5.11 8.08 1.55
CA ILE A 43 6.39 7.90 2.26
C ILE A 43 6.19 7.08 3.55
N TYR A 44 5.27 7.49 4.41
CA TYR A 44 5.07 6.90 5.73
C TYR A 44 3.93 5.88 5.79
N GLY A 45 3.25 5.63 4.66
CA GLY A 45 2.10 4.76 4.57
C GLY A 45 0.77 5.48 4.77
N LEU A 46 -0.31 4.74 4.55
CA LEU A 46 -1.68 5.27 4.51
C LEU A 46 -2.21 5.72 5.89
N GLY A 47 -1.52 5.36 6.98
CA GLY A 47 -1.94 5.65 8.34
C GLY A 47 -2.89 4.61 8.94
N TYR A 48 -3.23 3.56 8.19
CA TYR A 48 -4.07 2.44 8.62
C TYR A 48 -3.59 1.12 8.01
N ASN A 49 -3.98 0.02 8.64
CA ASN A 49 -3.66 -1.31 8.16
C ASN A 49 -4.56 -1.69 6.97
N LEU A 50 -4.09 -2.62 6.16
CA LEU A 50 -4.87 -3.20 5.08
C LEU A 50 -5.04 -4.71 5.28
N ILE A 51 -6.23 -5.22 4.97
CA ILE A 51 -6.46 -6.63 4.70
C ILE A 51 -6.79 -6.74 3.21
N VAL A 52 -5.94 -7.43 2.46
CA VAL A 52 -6.10 -7.58 1.01
C VAL A 52 -6.50 -9.00 0.68
N PHE A 53 -7.73 -9.15 0.18
CA PHE A 53 -8.22 -10.40 -0.40
C PHE A 53 -8.02 -10.38 -1.91
N VAL A 54 -7.36 -11.39 -2.42
CA VAL A 54 -7.13 -11.56 -3.86
C VAL A 54 -7.93 -12.76 -4.35
N TYR A 55 -8.71 -12.55 -5.41
CA TYR A 55 -9.52 -13.61 -6.01
C TYR A 55 -9.15 -13.86 -7.47
N GLN A 56 -9.38 -15.09 -7.92
CA GLN A 56 -9.39 -15.47 -9.32
C GLN A 56 -10.84 -15.71 -9.75
N LYS A 57 -11.19 -15.17 -10.92
CA LYS A 57 -12.54 -15.35 -11.48
C LYS A 57 -12.49 -16.42 -12.56
N HIS A 58 -13.40 -17.38 -12.46
CA HIS A 58 -13.66 -18.40 -13.46
C HIS A 58 -15.10 -18.30 -13.95
N ASP A 59 -15.32 -18.27 -15.25
CA ASP A 59 -16.66 -18.23 -15.84
C ASP A 59 -17.07 -19.64 -16.30
N ASP A 60 -18.10 -20.20 -15.66
CA ASP A 60 -18.74 -21.44 -16.10
C ASP A 60 -19.83 -21.10 -17.13
N SER A 61 -19.49 -21.16 -18.40
CA SER A 61 -20.40 -20.85 -19.52
C SER A 61 -21.59 -21.79 -19.60
N LYS A 62 -21.47 -23.05 -19.10
CA LYS A 62 -22.57 -24.02 -19.12
C LYS A 62 -23.63 -23.67 -18.08
N LYS A 63 -23.19 -23.24 -16.91
CA LYS A 63 -24.08 -22.84 -15.80
C LYS A 63 -24.44 -21.35 -15.85
N ARG A 64 -23.84 -20.56 -16.74
CA ARG A 64 -23.97 -19.08 -16.81
C ARG A 64 -23.68 -18.42 -15.46
N LYS A 65 -22.65 -18.89 -14.74
CA LYS A 65 -22.26 -18.40 -13.43
C LYS A 65 -20.79 -18.03 -13.43
N GLY A 66 -20.46 -16.89 -12.79
CA GLY A 66 -19.09 -16.56 -12.42
C GLY A 66 -18.77 -17.15 -11.04
N MET A 67 -17.63 -17.82 -10.91
CA MET A 67 -17.10 -18.30 -9.65
C MET A 67 -15.92 -17.41 -9.27
N LEU A 68 -15.91 -16.92 -8.03
CA LEU A 68 -14.78 -16.18 -7.44
C LEU A 68 -14.11 -17.09 -6.42
N GLU A 69 -12.86 -17.39 -6.66
CA GLU A 69 -12.03 -18.20 -5.76
C GLU A 69 -11.01 -17.30 -5.08
N PHE A 70 -10.99 -17.26 -3.76
CA PHE A 70 -9.98 -16.51 -3.01
C PHE A 70 -8.66 -17.26 -3.01
N VAL A 71 -7.64 -16.67 -3.61
CA VAL A 71 -6.30 -17.27 -3.74
C VAL A 71 -5.32 -16.75 -2.69
N SER A 72 -5.55 -15.56 -2.14
CA SER A 72 -4.73 -15.09 -1.02
C SER A 72 -5.46 -14.10 -0.12
N CYS A 73 -5.05 -14.06 1.15
CA CYS A 73 -5.45 -13.07 2.13
C CYS A 73 -4.19 -12.60 2.87
N THR A 74 -3.88 -11.31 2.77
CA THR A 74 -2.67 -10.73 3.38
C THR A 74 -3.01 -9.52 4.23
N ILE A 75 -2.50 -9.48 5.44
CA ILE A 75 -2.54 -8.34 6.36
C ILE A 75 -1.27 -7.52 6.16
N ILE A 76 -1.42 -6.21 6.00
CA ILE A 76 -0.33 -5.25 5.82
C ILE A 76 -0.48 -4.18 6.91
N ARG A 77 0.52 -4.04 7.78
CA ARG A 77 0.54 -2.99 8.80
C ARG A 77 0.69 -1.61 8.18
N ALA A 78 0.18 -0.58 8.85
CA ALA A 78 0.17 0.81 8.38
C ALA A 78 1.54 1.31 7.91
N ASN A 79 2.61 1.00 8.64
CA ASN A 79 3.99 1.39 8.29
C ASN A 79 4.55 0.68 7.03
N ARG A 80 3.89 -0.38 6.55
CA ARG A 80 4.24 -1.11 5.32
C ARG A 80 3.38 -0.70 4.11
N THR A 81 2.40 0.18 4.31
CA THR A 81 1.49 0.64 3.24
C THR A 81 2.05 1.82 2.42
N GLY A 82 3.29 2.22 2.62
CA GLY A 82 3.99 3.19 1.78
C GLY A 82 4.37 2.66 0.40
N ASP A 83 4.83 3.57 -0.47
CA ASP A 83 5.31 3.23 -1.80
C ASP A 83 6.71 2.62 -1.76
N TYR A 84 6.89 1.45 -2.34
CA TYR A 84 8.14 0.71 -2.31
C TYR A 84 9.30 1.47 -2.96
N GLN A 85 9.10 2.00 -4.17
CA GLN A 85 10.17 2.70 -4.90
C GLN A 85 10.60 3.96 -4.16
N THR A 86 9.64 4.75 -3.69
CA THR A 86 9.90 5.98 -2.96
C THR A 86 10.64 5.69 -1.65
N THR A 87 10.14 4.78 -0.84
CA THR A 87 10.74 4.47 0.47
C THR A 87 12.12 3.82 0.34
N THR A 88 12.30 2.93 -0.64
CA THR A 88 13.62 2.32 -0.91
C THR A 88 14.63 3.36 -1.38
N GLY A 89 14.24 4.26 -2.30
CA GLY A 89 15.10 5.34 -2.76
C GLY A 89 15.54 6.27 -1.63
N LEU A 90 14.59 6.69 -0.78
CA LEU A 90 14.88 7.52 0.39
C LEU A 90 15.83 6.82 1.38
N ARG A 91 15.60 5.54 1.67
CA ARG A 91 16.50 4.75 2.54
C ARG A 91 17.90 4.63 1.93
N ASN A 92 18.02 4.46 0.62
CA ASN A 92 19.31 4.39 -0.05
C ASN A 92 20.08 5.73 0.06
N ILE A 93 19.40 6.87 -0.13
CA ILE A 93 20.02 8.20 0.04
C ILE A 93 20.55 8.35 1.47
N ILE A 94 19.76 8.05 2.48
CA ILE A 94 20.13 8.14 3.90
C ILE A 94 21.29 7.21 4.23
N ASN A 95 21.26 5.97 3.77
CA ASN A 95 22.29 4.97 4.03
C ASN A 95 23.64 5.34 3.37
N ASN A 96 23.61 6.16 2.31
CA ASN A 96 24.79 6.71 1.64
C ASN A 96 25.19 8.09 2.18
N ASN A 97 24.70 8.48 3.36
CA ASN A 97 24.97 9.77 4.00
C ASN A 97 24.50 10.99 3.17
N GLY A 98 23.45 10.83 2.37
CA GLY A 98 22.83 11.94 1.66
C GLY A 98 22.17 12.94 2.64
N ASN A 99 22.05 14.18 2.20
CA ASN A 99 21.54 15.30 2.98
C ASN A 99 20.08 15.66 2.60
N ALA A 100 19.56 16.74 3.17
CA ALA A 100 18.18 17.20 2.90
C ALA A 100 18.00 17.63 1.44
N ASP A 101 19.02 18.21 0.80
CA ASP A 101 18.95 18.66 -0.60
C ASP A 101 18.85 17.45 -1.54
N ASP A 102 19.59 16.37 -1.25
CA ASP A 102 19.52 15.11 -2.01
C ASP A 102 18.12 14.50 -1.92
N ILE A 103 17.52 14.50 -0.73
CA ILE A 103 16.14 14.02 -0.52
C ILE A 103 15.15 14.93 -1.23
N PHE A 104 15.29 16.25 -1.14
CA PHE A 104 14.44 17.21 -1.82
C PHE A 104 14.46 16.97 -3.35
N ALA A 105 15.64 16.85 -3.93
CA ALA A 105 15.80 16.57 -5.35
C ALA A 105 15.09 15.26 -5.74
N PHE A 106 15.27 14.19 -4.95
CA PHE A 106 14.61 12.91 -5.15
C PHE A 106 13.08 13.04 -5.11
N LEU A 107 12.52 13.75 -4.13
CA LEU A 107 11.07 13.95 -4.01
C LEU A 107 10.50 14.73 -5.19
N SER A 108 11.23 15.75 -5.66
CA SER A 108 10.86 16.56 -6.84
C SER A 108 10.88 15.72 -8.11
N ASP A 109 11.92 14.93 -8.35
CA ASP A 109 12.05 14.04 -9.52
C ASP A 109 10.96 12.97 -9.56
N HIS A 110 10.55 12.48 -8.39
CA HIS A 110 9.45 11.52 -8.25
C HIS A 110 8.06 12.18 -8.25
N LYS A 111 8.00 13.49 -8.51
CA LYS A 111 6.76 14.27 -8.61
C LYS A 111 5.82 14.05 -7.43
N ILE A 112 6.38 14.08 -6.22
CA ILE A 112 5.57 14.04 -5.01
C ILE A 112 4.69 15.29 -4.98
N PRO A 113 3.36 15.17 -4.85
CA PRO A 113 2.44 16.29 -5.01
C PRO A 113 2.48 17.24 -3.80
N ALA A 114 3.42 18.16 -3.79
CA ALA A 114 3.59 19.22 -2.79
C ALA A 114 4.39 20.38 -3.41
N ASP A 115 4.30 21.58 -2.83
CA ASP A 115 5.14 22.70 -3.19
C ASP A 115 6.58 22.54 -2.65
N ASP A 116 7.52 23.35 -3.16
CA ASP A 116 8.95 23.23 -2.83
C ASP A 116 9.22 23.45 -1.33
N VAL A 117 8.48 24.33 -0.66
CA VAL A 117 8.64 24.58 0.78
C VAL A 117 8.21 23.34 1.58
N THR A 118 7.08 22.76 1.20
CA THR A 118 6.57 21.53 1.78
C THR A 118 7.52 20.37 1.53
N LEU A 119 8.06 20.23 0.30
CA LEU A 119 9.01 19.19 -0.06
C LEU A 119 10.31 19.30 0.76
N MET A 120 10.84 20.53 0.96
CA MET A 120 12.03 20.74 1.78
C MET A 120 11.77 20.40 3.26
N ASN A 121 10.62 20.80 3.80
CA ASN A 121 10.25 20.43 5.17
C ASN A 121 10.10 18.90 5.32
N MET A 122 9.56 18.24 4.31
CA MET A 122 9.48 16.78 4.26
C MET A 122 10.88 16.15 4.22
N ALA A 123 11.80 16.71 3.43
CA ALA A 123 13.16 16.20 3.32
C ALA A 123 13.91 16.24 4.65
N VAL A 124 13.82 17.36 5.38
CA VAL A 124 14.39 17.49 6.73
C VAL A 124 13.76 16.49 7.71
N ASN A 125 12.43 16.34 7.64
CA ASN A 125 11.74 15.37 8.50
C ASN A 125 12.15 13.92 8.19
N ILE A 126 12.33 13.57 6.93
CA ILE A 126 12.74 12.22 6.50
C ILE A 126 14.14 11.87 7.00
N LEU A 127 15.08 12.82 7.00
CA LEU A 127 16.40 12.61 7.59
C LEU A 127 16.34 12.28 9.08
N ASN A 128 15.50 12.99 9.83
CA ASN A 128 15.33 12.79 11.26
C ASN A 128 14.49 11.56 11.59
N ASN A 129 13.56 11.20 10.73
CA ASN A 129 12.61 10.11 10.90
C ASN A 129 12.54 9.29 9.61
N PRO A 130 13.53 8.42 9.33
CA PRO A 130 13.55 7.61 8.13
C PRO A 130 12.31 6.70 8.02
N PRO A 131 11.64 6.63 6.85
CA PRO A 131 10.47 5.78 6.69
C PRO A 131 10.86 4.31 6.70
N GLU A 132 9.93 3.46 7.11
CA GLU A 132 10.00 2.02 6.84
C GLU A 132 9.82 1.73 5.36
N ILE A 133 10.38 0.62 4.88
CA ILE A 133 10.17 0.19 3.49
C ILE A 133 8.69 -0.15 3.29
N GLY A 134 8.02 0.59 2.41
CA GLY A 134 6.67 0.29 1.95
C GLY A 134 6.63 -0.86 0.96
N TYR A 135 5.50 -1.53 0.83
CA TYR A 135 5.36 -2.70 -0.06
C TYR A 135 4.26 -2.52 -1.12
N LEU A 136 3.64 -1.35 -1.17
CA LEU A 136 2.70 -1.02 -2.24
C LEU A 136 3.41 -0.33 -3.40
N THR A 137 2.79 -0.32 -4.57
CA THR A 137 3.11 0.63 -5.63
C THR A 137 1.97 1.63 -5.69
N ILE A 138 2.29 2.91 -5.44
CA ILE A 138 1.30 4.00 -5.37
C ILE A 138 1.51 4.92 -6.55
N SER A 139 0.55 4.96 -7.50
CA SER A 139 0.63 5.85 -8.65
C SER A 139 0.19 7.27 -8.31
N ASN A 140 0.83 8.27 -8.96
CA ASN A 140 0.50 9.70 -8.81
C ASN A 140 -0.63 10.10 -9.77
N ALA A 141 -1.76 9.40 -9.76
CA ALA A 141 -2.95 9.78 -10.51
C ALA A 141 -3.84 10.74 -9.69
N LEU A 142 -4.91 11.29 -10.29
CA LEU A 142 -5.93 12.12 -9.61
C LEU A 142 -6.52 11.43 -8.37
N GLN A 143 -6.57 10.10 -8.39
CA GLN A 143 -6.78 9.26 -7.21
C GLN A 143 -5.59 8.33 -7.07
N TRP A 144 -5.10 8.15 -5.86
CA TRP A 144 -4.05 7.19 -5.62
C TRP A 144 -4.54 5.78 -5.91
N ARG A 145 -3.82 5.13 -6.81
CA ARG A 145 -4.05 3.72 -7.14
C ARG A 145 -3.02 2.89 -6.41
N LEU A 146 -3.51 2.03 -5.53
CA LEU A 146 -2.70 1.08 -4.78
C LEU A 146 -2.58 -0.21 -5.59
N GLN A 147 -1.35 -0.64 -5.89
CA GLN A 147 -1.09 -1.90 -6.58
C GLN A 147 -0.45 -2.88 -5.61
N TYR A 148 -0.95 -4.11 -5.61
CA TYR A 148 -0.60 -5.17 -4.67
C TYR A 148 0.28 -6.27 -5.26
N GLY A 149 0.76 -6.12 -6.49
CA GLY A 149 1.55 -7.14 -7.19
C GLY A 149 2.75 -7.63 -6.39
N ARG A 150 3.44 -6.72 -5.69
CA ARG A 150 4.56 -7.08 -4.81
C ARG A 150 4.12 -7.93 -3.62
N ILE A 151 2.98 -7.62 -3.02
CA ILE A 151 2.41 -8.38 -1.89
C ILE A 151 1.97 -9.78 -2.33
N VAL A 152 1.31 -9.87 -3.48
CA VAL A 152 0.82 -11.15 -4.05
C VAL A 152 1.99 -12.10 -4.34
N ASN A 153 3.10 -11.56 -4.83
CA ASN A 153 4.30 -12.32 -5.20
C ASN A 153 5.32 -12.46 -4.06
N LEU A 154 4.99 -11.97 -2.86
CA LEU A 154 5.90 -12.06 -1.71
C LEU A 154 6.05 -13.51 -1.26
N ASN A 155 7.30 -14.00 -1.23
CA ASN A 155 7.66 -15.36 -0.83
C ASN A 155 8.57 -15.41 0.41
N GLU A 156 8.85 -14.25 0.99
CA GLU A 156 9.68 -14.08 2.19
C GLU A 156 8.88 -13.55 3.36
N ASP A 157 9.32 -13.84 4.57
CA ASP A 157 8.74 -13.27 5.77
C ASP A 157 9.21 -11.83 5.95
N VAL A 158 8.25 -10.89 5.99
CA VAL A 158 8.51 -9.47 6.23
C VAL A 158 7.74 -9.04 7.46
N ASP A 159 8.46 -8.43 8.42
CA ASP A 159 7.79 -7.87 9.60
C ASP A 159 6.76 -6.83 9.17
N GLY A 160 5.54 -6.94 9.71
CA GLY A 160 4.41 -6.08 9.37
C GLY A 160 3.61 -6.54 8.15
N ILE A 161 3.98 -7.64 7.48
CA ILE A 161 3.20 -8.25 6.40
C ILE A 161 2.97 -9.72 6.73
N LYS A 162 1.71 -10.14 6.80
CA LYS A 162 1.36 -11.53 7.11
C LYS A 162 0.35 -12.07 6.12
N THR A 163 0.77 -13.04 5.31
CA THR A 163 -0.14 -13.80 4.46
C THR A 163 -0.78 -14.92 5.29
N ILE A 164 -2.11 -14.89 5.41
CA ILE A 164 -2.90 -15.87 6.19
C ILE A 164 -3.23 -17.08 5.33
N VAL A 165 -3.60 -16.82 4.08
CA VAL A 165 -3.94 -17.85 3.09
C VAL A 165 -3.22 -17.52 1.79
N LYS A 166 -2.55 -18.50 1.21
CA LYS A 166 -2.00 -18.45 -0.15
C LYS A 166 -2.22 -19.83 -0.76
N LEU A 167 -3.17 -19.89 -1.68
CA LEU A 167 -3.38 -21.13 -2.45
C LEU A 167 -2.40 -21.13 -3.63
N SER A 168 -1.83 -22.29 -3.93
CA SER A 168 -1.07 -22.46 -5.17
C SER A 168 -2.02 -22.24 -6.34
N THR A 169 -1.75 -21.22 -7.13
CA THR A 169 -2.42 -21.06 -8.43
C THR A 169 -1.71 -22.04 -9.36
N ASP A 170 -2.24 -23.24 -9.51
CA ASP A 170 -1.83 -24.13 -10.59
C ASP A 170 -2.19 -23.46 -11.91
N GLU A 171 -1.17 -23.31 -12.78
CA GLU A 171 -1.28 -22.75 -14.13
C GLU A 171 -2.22 -23.54 -15.03
#